data_72ac474539705172d143458d6db71c5a
#
_entry.id   72ac474539705172d143458d6db71c5a
#
_cell.length_a   1.000
_cell.length_b   1.000
_cell.length_c   1.000
_cell.angle_alpha   90.00
_cell.angle_beta   90.00
_cell.angle_gamma   90.00
#
_symmetry.space_group_name_H-M   'P 1'
#
loop_
_entity.id
_entity.type
_entity.pdbx_description
1 polymer ?
#
loop_
_entity_poly.entity_id
_entity_poly.type
_entity_poly.pdbx_seq_one_letter_code
_entity_poly.pdbx_strand_id
1 'polypeptide(L)'
;AMTVLKRDGRRLPFEDARIASALRRAFEEVYGVLAPLHEFAISSLVARIDAELVVRFGARSGSGEVKIYEIQSVVEQALLDSREYEVAQTYIDYRVRRDLARSKATDINHSVDRLLAKDAALVNENANKDSDVFNTQRDLTAGAVGKAIGMRMLPPHVANAHAKGDIHYHDLDYQPYSPMTNCC
;
A
#
# COMPACT_ATOMS: atom_id res chain seq x y z
N ALA A 1 -0.94 -22.74 17.07
CA ALA A 1 -1.78 -21.79 16.34
C ALA A 1 -0.89 -21.06 15.33
N MET A 2 -1.39 -20.88 14.12
CA MET A 2 -0.66 -20.18 13.04
C MET A 2 -0.59 -18.69 13.34
N THR A 3 0.55 -18.06 13.06
CA THR A 3 0.80 -16.63 13.28
C THR A 3 1.03 -15.94 11.93
N VAL A 4 0.43 -14.78 11.74
CA VAL A 4 0.57 -13.98 10.53
C VAL A 4 1.61 -12.89 10.74
N LEU A 5 2.67 -12.91 9.94
CA LEU A 5 3.63 -11.82 9.87
C LEU A 5 3.11 -10.74 8.89
N LYS A 6 2.81 -9.57 9.44
CA LYS A 6 2.42 -8.39 8.67
C LYS A 6 3.63 -7.73 8.01
N ARG A 7 3.39 -6.89 6.99
CA ARG A 7 4.44 -6.15 6.27
C ARG A 7 5.24 -5.18 7.16
N ASP A 8 4.61 -4.67 8.22
CA ASP A 8 5.20 -3.79 9.23
C ASP A 8 5.94 -4.56 10.35
N GLY A 9 6.13 -5.87 10.19
CA GLY A 9 6.82 -6.74 11.13
C GLY A 9 5.97 -7.22 12.32
N ARG A 10 4.72 -6.74 12.47
CA ARG A 10 3.84 -7.20 13.56
C ARG A 10 3.39 -8.64 13.35
N ARG A 11 3.33 -9.36 14.45
CA ARG A 11 2.81 -10.73 14.49
C ARG A 11 1.41 -10.74 15.09
N LEU A 12 0.46 -11.32 14.38
CA LEU A 12 -0.93 -11.44 14.81
C LEU A 12 -1.39 -12.90 14.67
N PRO A 13 -2.33 -13.36 15.49
CA PRO A 13 -2.92 -14.67 15.29
C PRO A 13 -3.61 -14.74 13.92
N PHE A 14 -3.55 -15.90 13.29
CA PHE A 14 -4.31 -16.16 12.08
C PHE A 14 -5.80 -16.26 12.43
N GLU A 15 -6.62 -15.57 11.66
CA GLU A 15 -8.08 -15.54 11.78
C GLU A 15 -8.70 -15.75 10.39
N ASP A 16 -9.33 -16.89 10.16
CA ASP A 16 -10.04 -17.24 8.94
C ASP A 16 -11.19 -16.28 8.63
N ALA A 17 -11.83 -15.71 9.64
CA ALA A 17 -12.86 -14.68 9.52
C ALA A 17 -12.40 -13.47 8.68
N ARG A 18 -11.11 -13.15 8.67
CA ARG A 18 -10.56 -12.07 7.82
C ARG A 18 -10.56 -12.45 6.36
N ILE A 19 -10.28 -13.72 6.05
CA ILE A 19 -10.35 -14.25 4.68
C ILE A 19 -11.81 -14.27 4.23
N ALA A 20 -12.71 -14.80 5.06
CA ALA A 20 -14.14 -14.83 4.80
C ALA A 20 -14.70 -13.43 4.50
N SER A 21 -14.34 -12.43 5.32
CA SER A 21 -14.75 -11.03 5.09
C SER A 21 -14.20 -10.44 3.79
N ALA A 22 -12.97 -10.76 3.42
CA ALA A 22 -12.38 -10.28 2.17
C ALA A 22 -13.03 -10.93 0.93
N LEU A 23 -13.27 -12.23 0.97
CA LEU A 23 -13.99 -12.97 -0.07
C LEU A 23 -15.42 -12.45 -0.22
N ARG A 24 -16.15 -12.31 0.89
CA ARG A 24 -17.53 -11.78 0.88
C ARG A 24 -17.62 -10.46 0.14
N ARG A 25 -16.74 -9.50 0.43
CA ARG A 25 -16.71 -8.20 -0.25
C ARG A 25 -16.46 -8.33 -1.75
N ALA A 26 -15.57 -9.22 -2.16
CA ALA A 26 -15.31 -9.45 -3.58
C ALA A 26 -16.50 -10.08 -4.29
N PHE A 27 -17.20 -11.02 -3.63
CA PHE A 27 -18.46 -11.60 -4.15
C PHE A 27 -19.59 -10.55 -4.20
N GLU A 28 -19.74 -9.72 -3.17
CA GLU A 28 -20.75 -8.63 -3.15
C GLU A 28 -20.50 -7.61 -4.26
N GLU A 29 -19.26 -7.28 -4.56
CA GLU A 29 -18.91 -6.35 -5.64
C GLU A 29 -19.30 -6.91 -7.02
N VAL A 30 -19.19 -8.23 -7.22
CA VAL A 30 -19.49 -8.88 -8.49
C VAL A 30 -20.99 -9.21 -8.62
N TYR A 31 -21.58 -9.76 -7.57
CA TYR A 31 -22.95 -10.33 -7.62
C TYR A 31 -24.00 -9.44 -6.94
N GLY A 32 -23.61 -8.38 -6.26
CA GLY A 32 -24.50 -7.55 -5.46
C GLY A 32 -25.00 -8.29 -4.20
N VAL A 33 -26.29 -8.52 -4.10
CA VAL A 33 -26.87 -9.26 -2.96
C VAL A 33 -26.51 -10.74 -3.08
N LEU A 34 -25.87 -11.27 -2.05
CA LEU A 34 -25.42 -12.66 -2.04
C LEU A 34 -26.57 -13.64 -1.84
N ALA A 35 -26.72 -14.57 -2.76
CA ALA A 35 -27.61 -15.72 -2.62
C ALA A 35 -26.98 -16.80 -1.70
N PRO A 36 -27.77 -17.74 -1.15
CA PRO A 36 -27.25 -18.85 -0.33
C PRO A 36 -26.14 -19.65 -1.02
N LEU A 37 -26.18 -19.77 -2.34
CA LEU A 37 -25.12 -20.42 -3.14
C LEU A 37 -23.77 -19.72 -3.00
N HIS A 38 -23.77 -18.38 -3.02
CA HIS A 38 -22.54 -17.59 -2.86
C HIS A 38 -21.98 -17.72 -1.44
N GLU A 39 -22.84 -17.74 -0.42
CA GLU A 39 -22.42 -17.97 0.97
C GLU A 39 -21.81 -19.36 1.16
N PHE A 40 -22.37 -20.38 0.51
CA PHE A 40 -21.80 -21.72 0.51
C PHE A 40 -20.45 -21.75 -0.21
N ALA A 41 -20.33 -21.10 -1.36
CA ALA A 41 -19.07 -20.99 -2.11
C ALA A 41 -17.97 -20.30 -1.27
N ILE A 42 -18.30 -19.20 -0.60
CA ILE A 42 -17.36 -18.49 0.29
C ILE A 42 -16.91 -19.42 1.43
N SER A 43 -17.82 -20.10 2.10
CA SER A 43 -17.50 -21.01 3.21
C SER A 43 -16.61 -22.16 2.75
N SER A 44 -16.90 -22.72 1.58
CA SER A 44 -16.09 -23.77 0.97
C SER A 44 -14.69 -23.29 0.59
N LEU A 45 -14.58 -22.09 0.03
CA LEU A 45 -13.30 -21.46 -0.28
C LEU A 45 -12.47 -21.21 0.98
N VAL A 46 -13.06 -20.69 2.04
CA VAL A 46 -12.37 -20.45 3.32
C VAL A 46 -11.81 -21.75 3.88
N ALA A 47 -12.62 -22.81 3.95
CA ALA A 47 -12.18 -24.11 4.44
C ALA A 47 -11.03 -24.70 3.61
N ARG A 48 -11.08 -24.56 2.28
CA ARG A 48 -10.01 -25.01 1.37
C ARG A 48 -8.74 -24.21 1.56
N ILE A 49 -8.84 -22.87 1.67
CA ILE A 49 -7.70 -21.99 1.90
C ILE A 49 -7.04 -22.32 3.24
N ASP A 50 -7.83 -22.51 4.30
CA ASP A 50 -7.31 -22.85 5.62
C ASP A 50 -6.54 -24.18 5.60
N ALA A 51 -7.12 -25.23 4.99
CA ALA A 51 -6.46 -26.50 4.79
C ALA A 51 -5.13 -26.37 4.02
N GLU A 52 -5.11 -25.58 2.96
CA GLU A 52 -3.92 -25.34 2.15
C GLU A 52 -2.83 -24.58 2.93
N LEU A 53 -3.21 -23.57 3.72
CA LEU A 53 -2.29 -22.82 4.57
C LEU A 53 -1.68 -23.75 5.65
N VAL A 54 -2.47 -24.62 6.25
CA VAL A 54 -1.99 -25.60 7.23
C VAL A 54 -1.00 -26.56 6.58
N VAL A 55 -1.29 -27.08 5.39
CA VAL A 55 -0.39 -27.98 4.65
C VAL A 55 0.92 -27.30 4.28
N ARG A 56 0.86 -26.07 3.73
CA ARG A 56 2.04 -25.37 3.26
C ARG A 56 2.91 -24.81 4.37
N PHE A 57 2.30 -24.30 5.44
CA PHE A 57 3.01 -23.49 6.43
C PHE A 57 2.91 -24.06 7.86
N GLY A 58 1.94 -24.92 8.15
CA GLY A 58 1.73 -25.52 9.47
C GLY A 58 2.86 -26.43 9.92
N ALA A 59 3.54 -27.10 8.99
CA ALA A 59 4.59 -28.08 9.28
C ALA A 59 6.03 -27.56 9.02
N ARG A 60 6.20 -26.46 8.27
CA ARG A 60 7.51 -26.03 7.76
C ARG A 60 8.33 -25.18 8.74
N SER A 61 7.71 -24.47 9.62
CA SER A 61 8.42 -23.72 10.66
C SER A 61 7.87 -24.16 12.01
N GLY A 62 8.70 -24.58 12.91
CA GLY A 62 8.30 -24.92 14.27
C GLY A 62 7.52 -23.81 15.01
N SER A 63 7.32 -22.67 14.38
CA SER A 63 6.53 -21.52 14.82
C SER A 63 5.18 -21.35 14.10
N GLY A 64 4.91 -22.07 12.98
CA GLY A 64 3.68 -21.88 12.18
C GLY A 64 3.48 -20.43 11.70
N GLU A 65 4.56 -19.73 11.32
CA GLU A 65 4.49 -18.36 10.85
C GLU A 65 4.25 -18.32 9.34
N VAL A 66 3.28 -17.50 8.88
CA VAL A 66 2.95 -17.27 7.49
C VAL A 66 2.95 -15.76 7.19
N LYS A 67 3.54 -15.36 6.08
CA LYS A 67 3.55 -13.97 5.68
C LYS A 67 2.24 -13.59 4.99
N ILE A 68 1.81 -12.35 5.18
CA ILE A 68 0.52 -11.88 4.63
C ILE A 68 0.41 -12.06 3.11
N TYR A 69 1.49 -11.90 2.35
CA TYR A 69 1.46 -12.08 0.91
C TYR A 69 1.32 -13.55 0.49
N GLU A 70 1.79 -14.49 1.32
CA GLU A 70 1.63 -15.94 1.08
C GLU A 70 0.15 -16.33 1.23
N ILE A 71 -0.52 -15.80 2.27
CA ILE A 71 -1.98 -15.96 2.42
C ILE A 71 -2.71 -15.41 1.21
N GLN A 72 -2.37 -14.21 0.76
CA GLN A 72 -2.99 -13.58 -0.41
C GLN A 72 -2.83 -14.44 -1.67
N SER A 73 -1.64 -14.98 -1.90
CA SER A 73 -1.38 -15.87 -3.04
C SER A 73 -2.24 -17.16 -2.99
N VAL A 74 -2.41 -17.75 -1.81
CA VAL A 74 -3.28 -18.92 -1.64
C VAL A 74 -4.74 -18.59 -1.91
N VAL A 75 -5.23 -17.42 -1.46
CA VAL A 75 -6.60 -16.94 -1.73
C VAL A 75 -6.82 -16.75 -3.24
N GLU A 76 -5.89 -16.07 -3.92
CA GLU A 76 -5.96 -15.83 -5.36
C GLU A 76 -6.00 -17.16 -6.14
N GLN A 77 -5.12 -18.09 -5.79
CA GLN A 77 -5.09 -19.41 -6.43
C GLN A 77 -6.40 -20.18 -6.19
N ALA A 78 -6.93 -20.15 -4.98
CA ALA A 78 -8.19 -20.83 -4.65
C ALA A 78 -9.38 -20.28 -5.45
N LEU A 79 -9.45 -18.97 -5.67
CA LEU A 79 -10.47 -18.33 -6.51
C LEU A 79 -10.33 -18.75 -7.98
N LEU A 80 -9.13 -18.71 -8.52
CA LEU A 80 -8.85 -19.13 -9.91
C LEU A 80 -9.20 -20.61 -10.15
N ASP A 81 -8.81 -21.48 -9.24
CA ASP A 81 -9.08 -22.93 -9.32
C ASP A 81 -10.58 -23.24 -9.23
N SER A 82 -11.34 -22.40 -8.53
CA SER A 82 -12.79 -22.51 -8.42
C SER A 82 -13.52 -21.87 -9.61
N ARG A 83 -12.79 -21.32 -10.57
CA ARG A 83 -13.28 -20.64 -11.78
C ARG A 83 -14.10 -19.36 -11.47
N GLU A 84 -13.92 -18.79 -10.31
CA GLU A 84 -14.51 -17.52 -9.90
C GLU A 84 -13.66 -16.34 -10.41
N TYR A 85 -13.49 -16.24 -11.73
CA TYR A 85 -12.52 -15.35 -12.37
C TYR A 85 -12.82 -13.86 -12.13
N GLU A 86 -14.09 -13.46 -12.17
CA GLU A 86 -14.49 -12.07 -11.93
C GLU A 86 -14.27 -11.69 -10.47
N VAL A 87 -14.57 -12.61 -9.54
CA VAL A 87 -14.31 -12.42 -8.11
C VAL A 87 -12.80 -12.37 -7.85
N ALA A 88 -12.02 -13.23 -8.50
CA ALA A 88 -10.56 -13.22 -8.39
C ALA A 88 -9.98 -11.87 -8.86
N GLN A 89 -10.43 -11.37 -10.01
CA GLN A 89 -9.99 -10.08 -10.53
C GLN A 89 -10.34 -8.94 -9.57
N THR A 90 -11.57 -8.91 -9.07
CA THR A 90 -12.04 -7.91 -8.09
C THR A 90 -11.22 -7.95 -6.80
N TYR A 91 -10.94 -9.15 -6.29
CA TYR A 91 -10.09 -9.33 -5.11
C TYR A 91 -8.66 -8.80 -5.31
N ILE A 92 -8.05 -9.13 -6.46
CA ILE A 92 -6.69 -8.70 -6.83
C ILE A 92 -6.66 -7.18 -6.98
N ASP A 93 -7.61 -6.58 -7.70
CA ASP A 93 -7.68 -5.14 -7.92
C ASP A 93 -7.83 -4.36 -6.60
N TYR A 94 -8.70 -4.83 -5.71
CA TYR A 94 -8.86 -4.24 -4.39
C TYR A 94 -7.56 -4.32 -3.58
N ARG A 95 -6.87 -5.46 -3.60
CA ARG A 95 -5.58 -5.64 -2.94
C ARG A 95 -4.52 -4.68 -3.47
N VAL A 96 -4.38 -4.61 -4.80
CA VAL A 96 -3.40 -3.73 -5.46
C VAL A 96 -3.67 -2.26 -5.13
N ARG A 97 -4.94 -1.81 -5.18
CA ARG A 97 -5.32 -0.44 -4.80
C ARG A 97 -4.97 -0.13 -3.34
N ARG A 98 -5.24 -1.06 -2.43
CA ARG A 98 -4.89 -0.89 -1.01
C ARG A 98 -3.39 -0.86 -0.76
N ASP A 99 -2.65 -1.69 -1.46
CA ASP A 99 -1.19 -1.73 -1.33
C ASP A 99 -0.56 -0.44 -1.86
N LEU A 100 -1.06 0.07 -2.98
CA LEU A 100 -0.63 1.35 -3.53
C LEU A 100 -0.97 2.53 -2.60
N ALA A 101 -2.18 2.54 -2.02
CA ALA A 101 -2.58 3.58 -1.07
C ALA A 101 -1.69 3.58 0.19
N ARG A 102 -1.35 2.39 0.71
CA ARG A 102 -0.44 2.25 1.86
C ARG A 102 0.98 2.68 1.53
N SER A 103 1.51 2.29 0.37
CA SER A 103 2.83 2.71 -0.08
C SER A 103 2.93 4.24 -0.11
N LYS A 104 1.96 4.91 -0.73
CA LYS A 104 1.91 6.38 -0.79
C LYS A 104 1.85 7.04 0.60
N ALA A 105 1.08 6.48 1.52
CA ALA A 105 1.00 6.98 2.89
C ALA A 105 2.33 6.74 3.64
N THR A 106 2.99 5.63 3.40
CA THR A 106 4.29 5.31 4.00
C THR A 106 5.37 6.26 3.50
N ASP A 107 5.38 6.60 2.21
CA ASP A 107 6.35 7.52 1.62
C ASP A 107 6.25 8.92 2.23
N ILE A 108 5.02 9.43 2.41
CA ILE A 108 4.80 10.73 3.06
C ILE A 108 5.22 10.68 4.54
N ASN A 109 4.82 9.64 5.27
CA ASN A 109 5.18 9.49 6.68
C ASN A 109 6.70 9.38 6.85
N HIS A 110 7.38 8.62 6.01
CA HIS A 110 8.83 8.53 6.02
C HIS A 110 9.51 9.88 5.76
N SER A 111 8.97 10.69 4.85
CA SER A 111 9.48 12.05 4.60
C SER A 111 9.26 12.96 5.80
N VAL A 112 8.11 12.85 6.48
CA VAL A 112 7.82 13.59 7.72
C VAL A 112 8.77 13.16 8.83
N ASP A 113 8.98 11.85 9.03
CA ASP A 113 9.89 11.33 10.06
C ASP A 113 11.33 11.81 9.83
N ARG A 114 11.80 11.84 8.59
CA ARG A 114 13.12 12.38 8.23
C ARG A 114 13.24 13.87 8.54
N LEU A 115 12.20 14.66 8.26
CA LEU A 115 12.16 16.08 8.61
C LEU A 115 12.23 16.29 10.12
N LEU A 116 11.45 15.53 10.88
CA LEU A 116 11.46 15.59 12.35
C LEU A 116 12.81 15.14 12.94
N ALA A 117 13.49 14.19 12.31
CA ALA A 117 14.82 13.73 12.68
C ALA A 117 15.95 14.72 12.25
N LYS A 118 15.59 15.85 11.62
CA LYS A 118 16.55 16.84 11.07
C LYS A 118 17.56 16.20 10.10
N ASP A 119 17.08 15.35 9.18
CA ASP A 119 17.91 14.77 8.13
C ASP A 119 18.60 15.91 7.34
N ALA A 120 19.93 15.91 7.32
CA ALA A 120 20.72 16.99 6.74
C ALA A 120 20.43 17.24 5.25
N ALA A 121 20.10 16.18 4.51
CA ALA A 121 19.74 16.31 3.09
C ALA A 121 18.42 17.07 2.88
N LEU A 122 17.45 16.93 3.81
CA LEU A 122 16.18 17.64 3.75
C LEU A 122 16.26 19.03 4.36
N VAL A 123 17.00 19.17 5.46
CA VAL A 123 17.16 20.46 6.15
C VAL A 123 17.90 21.46 5.27
N ASN A 124 18.89 21.00 4.50
CA ASN A 124 19.73 21.82 3.62
C ASN A 124 19.24 21.87 2.16
N GLU A 125 18.06 21.34 1.85
CA GLU A 125 17.52 21.28 0.48
C GLU A 125 17.33 22.68 -0.13
N ASN A 126 17.11 23.70 0.69
CA ASN A 126 16.93 25.08 0.26
C ASN A 126 18.04 25.98 0.83
N ALA A 127 18.88 26.56 -0.04
CA ALA A 127 19.99 27.44 0.34
C ALA A 127 19.54 28.75 1.01
N ASN A 128 18.30 29.16 0.84
CA ASN A 128 17.73 30.38 1.45
C ASN A 128 17.11 30.10 2.83
N LYS A 129 17.24 28.88 3.33
CA LYS A 129 16.69 28.43 4.60
C LYS A 129 17.79 28.33 5.62
N ASP A 130 17.55 28.84 6.82
CA ASP A 130 18.41 28.58 7.95
C ASP A 130 18.26 27.12 8.40
N SER A 131 19.34 26.35 8.32
CA SER A 131 19.35 24.92 8.67
C SER A 131 19.11 24.67 10.17
N ASP A 132 19.33 25.67 11.02
CA ASP A 132 19.11 25.56 12.46
C ASP A 132 17.68 25.89 12.88
N VAL A 133 16.92 26.61 12.04
CA VAL A 133 15.53 26.95 12.26
C VAL A 133 14.63 25.97 11.51
N PHE A 134 13.98 25.10 12.27
CA PHE A 134 12.98 24.18 11.72
C PHE A 134 11.70 24.93 11.38
N ASN A 135 11.49 25.25 10.12
CA ASN A 135 10.26 25.85 9.64
C ASN A 135 9.25 24.74 9.31
N THR A 136 8.68 24.17 10.35
CA THR A 136 7.82 22.99 10.31
C THR A 136 6.67 23.09 9.31
N GLN A 137 6.03 24.25 9.22
CA GLN A 137 4.88 24.40 8.33
C GLN A 137 5.28 24.36 6.86
N ARG A 138 6.33 25.05 6.48
CA ARG A 138 6.82 25.04 5.11
C ARG A 138 7.39 23.69 4.73
N ASP A 139 8.22 23.11 5.60
CA ASP A 139 8.89 21.84 5.34
C ASP A 139 7.91 20.67 5.26
N LEU A 140 6.88 20.66 6.10
CA LEU A 140 5.83 19.64 6.04
C LEU A 140 4.91 19.84 4.84
N THR A 141 4.49 21.06 4.56
CA THR A 141 3.53 21.31 3.47
C THR A 141 4.20 21.28 2.10
N ALA A 142 5.31 21.96 1.90
CA ALA A 142 6.01 21.98 0.63
C ALA A 142 6.91 20.75 0.46
N GLY A 143 7.87 20.53 1.34
CA GLY A 143 8.90 19.50 1.19
C GLY A 143 8.37 18.06 1.24
N ALA A 144 7.41 17.76 2.11
CA ALA A 144 6.89 16.40 2.24
C ALA A 144 5.61 16.18 1.43
N VAL A 145 4.57 17.00 1.66
CA VAL A 145 3.24 16.78 1.08
C VAL A 145 3.14 17.39 -0.32
N GLY A 146 3.54 18.65 -0.51
CA GLY A 146 3.47 19.35 -1.79
C GLY A 146 4.30 18.66 -2.87
N LYS A 147 5.54 18.31 -2.57
CA LYS A 147 6.42 17.56 -3.47
C LYS A 147 5.84 16.20 -3.87
N ALA A 148 5.30 15.44 -2.91
CA ALA A 148 4.69 14.14 -3.18
C ALA A 148 3.44 14.25 -4.06
N ILE A 149 2.65 15.32 -3.92
CA ILE A 149 1.49 15.60 -4.77
C ILE A 149 1.97 16.06 -6.15
N GLY A 150 2.90 17.00 -6.22
CA GLY A 150 3.46 17.52 -7.46
C GLY A 150 4.02 16.40 -8.34
N MET A 151 4.83 15.50 -7.80
CA MET A 151 5.37 14.34 -8.53
C MET A 151 4.28 13.45 -9.13
N ARG A 152 3.14 13.30 -8.47
CA ARG A 152 2.02 12.48 -8.98
C ARG A 152 1.23 13.16 -10.10
N MET A 153 1.30 14.47 -10.18
CA MET A 153 0.61 15.26 -11.21
C MET A 153 1.40 15.38 -12.50
N LEU A 154 2.70 15.17 -12.45
CA LEU A 154 3.53 15.13 -13.64
C LEU A 154 3.23 13.91 -14.51
N PRO A 155 3.30 14.03 -15.83
CA PRO A 155 3.34 12.86 -16.69
C PRO A 155 4.45 11.90 -16.25
N PRO A 156 4.23 10.56 -16.29
CA PRO A 156 5.19 9.59 -15.73
C PRO A 156 6.63 9.73 -16.25
N HIS A 157 6.80 10.07 -17.53
CA HIS A 157 8.13 10.25 -18.13
C HIS A 157 8.84 11.49 -17.57
N VAL A 158 8.10 12.58 -17.31
CA VAL A 158 8.63 13.83 -16.72
C VAL A 158 9.00 13.59 -15.25
N ALA A 159 8.10 12.95 -14.47
CA ALA A 159 8.36 12.61 -13.10
C ALA A 159 9.62 11.73 -12.97
N ASN A 160 9.77 10.74 -13.85
CA ASN A 160 10.92 9.84 -13.86
C ASN A 160 12.24 10.58 -14.24
N ALA A 161 12.20 11.46 -15.23
CA ALA A 161 13.35 12.26 -15.61
C ALA A 161 13.78 13.21 -14.47
N HIS A 162 12.81 13.85 -13.79
CA HIS A 162 13.09 14.67 -12.60
C HIS A 162 13.69 13.84 -11.46
N ALA A 163 13.12 12.69 -11.17
CA ALA A 163 13.61 11.80 -10.09
C ALA A 163 15.03 11.29 -10.35
N LYS A 164 15.42 11.10 -11.62
CA LYS A 164 16.79 10.70 -12.02
C LYS A 164 17.78 11.86 -12.07
N GLY A 165 17.31 13.10 -12.01
CA GLY A 165 18.15 14.29 -12.17
C GLY A 165 18.45 14.66 -13.62
N ASP A 166 17.79 14.03 -14.61
CA ASP A 166 17.94 14.36 -16.03
C ASP A 166 17.40 15.76 -16.34
N ILE A 167 16.36 16.15 -15.60
CA ILE A 167 15.75 17.50 -15.63
C ILE A 167 15.46 17.96 -14.21
N HIS A 168 15.41 19.26 -14.01
CA HIS A 168 14.87 19.87 -12.79
C HIS A 168 13.52 20.53 -13.10
N TYR A 169 12.43 19.96 -12.56
CA TYR A 169 11.12 20.60 -12.60
C TYR A 169 11.03 21.58 -11.43
N HIS A 170 11.08 22.86 -11.76
CA HIS A 170 11.13 23.94 -10.75
C HIS A 170 9.81 24.09 -10.00
N ASP A 171 9.88 24.44 -8.71
CA ASP A 171 8.73 24.68 -7.84
C ASP A 171 7.68 23.55 -7.80
N LEU A 172 8.15 22.30 -7.88
CA LEU A 172 7.30 21.12 -7.85
C LEU A 172 6.46 21.02 -6.59
N ASP A 173 6.97 21.49 -5.48
CA ASP A 173 6.34 21.56 -4.18
C ASP A 173 5.19 22.57 -4.07
N TYR A 174 5.10 23.51 -5.03
CA TYR A 174 3.98 24.46 -5.14
C TYR A 174 2.89 24.00 -6.12
N GLN A 175 3.13 22.99 -6.92
CA GLN A 175 2.12 22.39 -7.79
C GLN A 175 1.07 21.62 -6.99
N PRO A 176 -0.21 21.61 -7.41
CA PRO A 176 -0.80 22.24 -8.59
C PRO A 176 -1.40 23.62 -8.32
N TYR A 177 -1.28 24.12 -7.08
CA TYR A 177 -2.15 25.19 -6.59
C TYR A 177 -1.72 26.59 -7.01
N SER A 178 -0.47 26.79 -7.34
CA SER A 178 0.02 28.07 -7.83
C SER A 178 1.29 27.87 -8.64
N PRO A 179 1.27 28.12 -9.95
CA PRO A 179 2.52 28.28 -10.66
C PRO A 179 3.21 29.51 -10.06
N MET A 180 4.36 29.31 -9.43
CA MET A 180 5.19 30.41 -8.99
C MET A 180 5.67 31.16 -10.23
N THR A 181 5.27 32.41 -10.33
CA THR A 181 5.72 33.29 -11.43
C THR A 181 7.02 34.01 -11.09
N ASN A 182 7.47 33.93 -9.86
CA ASN A 182 8.71 34.53 -9.37
C ASN A 182 9.53 33.52 -8.60
N CYS A 183 10.56 33.02 -9.24
CA CYS A 183 11.73 32.49 -8.58
C CYS A 183 12.74 33.63 -8.48
N CYS A 184 12.92 34.19 -7.28
CA CYS A 184 13.98 35.18 -7.03
C CYS A 184 15.29 34.47 -6.83
#